data_c71907b46d30ad44f259499612110234
#
_entry.id   c71907b46d30ad44f259499612110234
#
_cell.length_a   1.000
_cell.length_b   1.000
_cell.length_c   1.000
_cell.angle_alpha   90.00
_cell.angle_beta   90.00
_cell.angle_gamma   90.00
#
_symmetry.space_group_name_H-M   'P 1'
#
loop_
_entity.id
_entity.type
_entity.pdbx_description
1 polymer ?
#
loop_
_entity_poly.entity_id
_entity_poly.type
_entity_poly.pdbx_seq_one_letter_code
_entity_poly.pdbx_strand_id
1 'polypeptide(L)'
;MKITSKLAAILCAAALFMTVGCSNGGETSSGSSEPDASGSSGTADVSSASDSETNESGTVSEEKIMDSLNNGIIIDSVSGNVYKNEMNANPISPNIFCADPTAVEYDGRLYVYGTNDQQQAEEGTKNDYAYIKSLVVFSTDDMVNWIYHGRIEVGEIAPWINNSWAPSIASRVEDDGLTHFYLYFSNGGAGVGVITSTDPVGPWTDPLGEPLVYQNMPGLENCPAPFDPGVCIDENGVGWLSFGGGTPADGNTMHSKIPKIAKLGKDMLSFDSEFVSIDAPYFFEASELNYIDGVYYYTYCTD
;
A
#
# COMPACT_ATOMS: atom_id res chain seq x y z
N MET A 1 -3.79 10.29 -28.76
CA MET A 1 -4.99 10.16 -27.98
C MET A 1 -5.63 8.79 -28.21
N LYS A 2 -5.04 7.73 -27.65
CA LYS A 2 -5.51 6.31 -27.65
C LYS A 2 -4.78 5.54 -26.52
N ILE A 3 -4.74 6.13 -25.32
CA ILE A 3 -4.04 5.51 -24.16
C ILE A 3 -5.05 4.95 -23.15
N THR A 4 -6.30 5.41 -23.19
CA THR A 4 -7.33 5.08 -22.20
C THR A 4 -7.77 3.60 -22.14
N SER A 5 -7.60 2.83 -23.19
CA SER A 5 -8.02 1.41 -23.18
C SER A 5 -7.01 0.43 -22.61
N LYS A 6 -5.75 0.85 -22.40
CA LYS A 6 -4.71 -0.04 -21.84
C LYS A 6 -4.63 0.09 -20.31
N LEU A 7 -4.96 1.25 -19.75
CA LEU A 7 -4.91 1.47 -18.30
C LEU A 7 -6.02 0.73 -17.55
N ALA A 8 -7.24 0.69 -18.10
CA ALA A 8 -8.33 -0.07 -17.50
C ALA A 8 -8.04 -1.57 -17.32
N ALA A 9 -7.29 -2.16 -18.27
CA ALA A 9 -6.86 -3.55 -18.19
C ALA A 9 -5.75 -3.79 -17.13
N ILE A 10 -4.99 -2.76 -16.79
CA ILE A 10 -3.86 -2.83 -15.85
C ILE A 10 -4.37 -2.76 -14.40
N LEU A 11 -5.34 -1.91 -14.11
CA LEU A 11 -5.98 -1.83 -12.78
C LEU A 11 -6.71 -3.13 -12.40
N CYS A 12 -7.37 -3.79 -13.35
CA CYS A 12 -7.96 -5.12 -13.12
C CYS A 12 -6.91 -6.22 -12.85
N ALA A 13 -5.71 -6.12 -13.41
CA ALA A 13 -4.65 -7.11 -13.19
C ALA A 13 -4.02 -6.96 -11.79
N ALA A 14 -3.91 -5.76 -11.25
CA ALA A 14 -3.39 -5.53 -9.89
C ALA A 14 -4.34 -6.09 -8.81
N ALA A 15 -5.65 -6.00 -9.02
CA ALA A 15 -6.64 -6.54 -8.11
C ALA A 15 -6.74 -8.09 -8.12
N LEU A 16 -6.27 -8.76 -9.19
CA LEU A 16 -6.40 -10.22 -9.34
C LEU A 16 -5.24 -11.03 -8.72
N PHE A 17 -4.16 -10.38 -8.24
CA PHE A 17 -2.97 -11.08 -7.74
C PHE A 17 -2.83 -11.10 -6.21
N MET A 18 -3.85 -10.68 -5.45
CA MET A 18 -3.79 -10.59 -4.00
C MET A 18 -4.41 -11.76 -3.22
N THR A 19 -4.56 -12.92 -3.84
CA THR A 19 -5.09 -14.09 -3.12
C THR A 19 -4.03 -15.13 -2.80
N VAL A 20 -3.00 -14.80 -2.02
CA VAL A 20 -2.22 -15.82 -1.27
C VAL A 20 -1.62 -15.16 -0.02
N GLY A 21 -2.16 -15.46 1.13
CA GLY A 21 -1.46 -15.17 2.37
C GLY A 21 -2.25 -15.16 3.67
N CYS A 22 -3.38 -15.84 3.78
CA CYS A 22 -3.92 -16.15 5.11
C CYS A 22 -3.70 -17.64 5.41
N SER A 23 -2.59 -18.00 6.06
CA SER A 23 -2.41 -19.34 6.61
C SER A 23 -2.65 -19.33 8.11
N ASN A 24 -3.74 -19.94 8.52
CA ASN A 24 -4.03 -20.29 9.91
C ASN A 24 -2.97 -21.26 10.45
N GLY A 25 -2.27 -20.86 11.51
CA GLY A 25 -1.44 -21.72 12.32
C GLY A 25 -2.26 -22.48 13.35
N GLY A 26 -2.52 -23.74 13.12
CA GLY A 26 -3.03 -24.66 14.14
C GLY A 26 -1.86 -25.35 14.87
N GLU A 27 -1.83 -25.21 16.18
CA GLU A 27 -0.92 -25.92 17.06
C GLU A 27 -1.20 -27.41 17.08
N THR A 28 -0.14 -28.25 16.98
CA THR A 28 -0.06 -29.47 17.77
C THR A 28 1.39 -29.84 18.07
N SER A 29 1.58 -30.15 19.33
CA SER A 29 2.80 -30.54 20.03
C SER A 29 3.34 -31.92 19.69
N SER A 30 4.63 -32.06 19.87
CA SER A 30 5.38 -33.15 20.55
C SER A 30 6.43 -33.88 19.74
N GLY A 31 7.62 -33.98 20.32
CA GLY A 31 8.43 -35.21 20.28
C GLY A 31 9.83 -35.09 19.68
N SER A 32 10.77 -34.72 20.53
CA SER A 32 12.17 -35.24 20.73
C SER A 32 12.83 -36.12 19.67
N SER A 33 14.04 -35.75 19.24
CA SER A 33 15.31 -36.45 19.50
C SER A 33 16.38 -36.03 18.50
N GLU A 34 17.50 -35.54 19.03
CA GLU A 34 18.80 -35.59 18.37
C GLU A 34 19.35 -37.04 18.42
N PRO A 35 20.38 -37.40 17.61
CA PRO A 35 21.74 -37.03 17.91
C PRO A 35 22.73 -36.87 16.73
N ASP A 36 23.77 -36.09 17.02
CA ASP A 36 25.21 -36.18 16.65
C ASP A 36 25.68 -36.87 15.36
N ALA A 37 26.55 -36.19 14.61
CA ALA A 37 28.01 -36.32 14.65
C ALA A 37 28.72 -35.82 13.37
N SER A 38 29.68 -34.95 13.60
CA SER A 38 31.06 -34.90 13.06
C SER A 38 31.34 -34.86 11.56
N GLY A 39 32.04 -33.77 11.13
CA GLY A 39 33.33 -34.05 10.57
C GLY A 39 33.75 -33.26 9.33
N SER A 40 34.85 -32.50 9.50
CA SER A 40 35.94 -32.28 8.56
C SER A 40 35.97 -31.02 7.69
N SER A 41 36.79 -30.13 8.14
CA SER A 41 37.77 -29.20 7.53
C SER A 41 37.98 -29.23 6.02
N GLY A 42 38.00 -28.02 5.47
CA GLY A 42 38.60 -27.70 4.18
C GLY A 42 38.85 -26.22 4.07
N THR A 43 40.04 -25.79 4.45
CA THR A 43 40.58 -24.44 4.23
C THR A 43 40.87 -24.23 2.74
N ALA A 44 40.41 -23.13 2.18
CA ALA A 44 41.00 -22.55 0.97
C ALA A 44 41.07 -21.03 1.13
N ASP A 45 42.27 -20.57 1.21
CA ASP A 45 42.70 -19.18 1.12
C ASP A 45 42.19 -18.55 -0.20
N VAL A 46 41.58 -17.39 -0.11
CA VAL A 46 41.56 -16.45 -1.21
C VAL A 46 41.84 -15.05 -0.69
N SER A 47 42.89 -14.53 -1.23
CA SER A 47 43.54 -13.24 -1.00
C SER A 47 42.63 -12.04 -1.08
N SER A 48 42.84 -11.14 -0.13
CA SER A 48 42.40 -9.76 -0.09
C SER A 48 42.89 -8.96 -1.28
N ALA A 49 41.95 -8.30 -1.97
CA ALA A 49 42.23 -7.07 -2.68
C ALA A 49 41.27 -6.01 -2.14
N SER A 50 41.86 -5.09 -1.39
CA SER A 50 41.20 -3.88 -0.94
C SER A 50 41.27 -2.85 -2.08
N ASP A 51 40.13 -2.47 -2.64
CA ASP A 51 40.01 -1.21 -3.32
C ASP A 51 38.98 -0.35 -2.57
N SER A 52 39.57 0.67 -1.96
CA SER A 52 38.80 1.77 -1.35
C SER A 52 38.32 2.68 -2.47
N GLU A 53 37.06 2.60 -2.83
CA GLU A 53 36.41 3.65 -3.59
C GLU A 53 35.63 4.56 -2.65
N THR A 54 36.01 5.82 -2.71
CA THR A 54 35.47 6.98 -2.02
C THR A 54 33.99 7.19 -2.41
N ASN A 55 33.14 7.36 -1.41
CA ASN A 55 31.78 7.86 -1.56
C ASN A 55 31.78 9.26 -2.21
N GLU A 56 31.54 9.32 -3.50
CA GLU A 56 30.98 10.50 -4.15
C GLU A 56 29.46 10.33 -4.17
N SER A 57 28.73 11.24 -3.56
CA SER A 57 27.31 11.47 -3.72
C SER A 57 27.02 11.78 -5.19
N GLY A 58 26.84 10.75 -5.99
CA GLY A 58 26.62 10.85 -7.43
C GLY A 58 25.16 10.64 -7.77
N THR A 59 24.52 11.68 -8.26
CA THR A 59 23.37 11.55 -9.14
C THR A 59 23.67 10.50 -10.20
N VAL A 60 22.86 9.44 -10.26
CA VAL A 60 22.97 8.40 -11.30
C VAL A 60 22.83 9.10 -12.66
N SER A 61 23.82 8.96 -13.54
CA SER A 61 23.78 9.62 -14.84
C SER A 61 22.65 9.03 -15.70
N GLU A 62 21.99 9.90 -16.48
CA GLU A 62 20.91 9.49 -17.41
C GLU A 62 21.34 8.34 -18.33
N GLU A 63 22.62 8.24 -18.67
CA GLU A 63 23.20 7.19 -19.50
C GLU A 63 23.21 5.82 -18.79
N LYS A 64 23.42 5.76 -17.47
CA LYS A 64 23.29 4.55 -16.65
C LYS A 64 21.83 4.12 -16.50
N ILE A 65 20.92 5.07 -16.47
CA ILE A 65 19.48 4.83 -16.45
C ILE A 65 19.04 4.23 -17.79
N MET A 66 19.50 4.76 -18.91
CA MET A 66 19.11 4.29 -20.25
C MET A 66 19.68 2.90 -20.61
N ASP A 67 20.87 2.55 -20.14
CA ASP A 67 21.48 1.24 -20.40
C ASP A 67 20.82 0.10 -19.59
N SER A 68 20.16 0.47 -18.49
CA SER A 68 19.45 -0.45 -17.60
C SER A 68 17.98 -0.67 -17.96
N LEU A 69 17.37 0.21 -18.75
CA LEU A 69 15.94 0.19 -19.11
C LEU A 69 15.47 -1.08 -19.88
N ASN A 70 16.38 -1.92 -20.35
CA ASN A 70 16.03 -3.13 -21.10
C ASN A 70 16.00 -4.42 -20.24
N ASN A 71 16.27 -4.36 -18.93
CA ASN A 71 16.56 -5.56 -18.13
C ASN A 71 15.70 -5.77 -16.88
N GLY A 72 14.65 -4.99 -16.66
CA GLY A 72 13.82 -5.09 -15.45
C GLY A 72 14.60 -4.75 -14.19
N ILE A 73 14.79 -3.47 -13.92
CA ILE A 73 15.53 -3.01 -12.75
C ILE A 73 14.65 -2.23 -11.80
N ILE A 74 15.11 -2.17 -10.55
CA ILE A 74 14.60 -1.25 -9.53
C ILE A 74 15.72 -0.29 -9.19
N ILE A 75 15.47 0.99 -9.37
CA ILE A 75 16.37 2.07 -8.91
C ILE A 75 15.81 2.58 -7.59
N ASP A 76 16.62 2.46 -6.54
CA ASP A 76 16.35 3.13 -5.27
C ASP A 76 16.84 4.57 -5.37
N SER A 77 15.93 5.51 -5.52
CA SER A 77 16.24 6.93 -5.66
C SER A 77 16.80 7.57 -4.39
N VAL A 78 16.65 6.91 -3.24
CA VAL A 78 17.15 7.38 -1.95
C VAL A 78 18.62 6.97 -1.76
N SER A 79 18.93 5.70 -1.94
CA SER A 79 20.29 5.15 -1.77
C SER A 79 21.13 5.19 -3.05
N GLY A 80 20.49 5.36 -4.21
CA GLY A 80 21.15 5.24 -5.52
C GLY A 80 21.46 3.79 -5.93
N ASN A 81 21.05 2.81 -5.15
CA ASN A 81 21.27 1.39 -5.47
C ASN A 81 20.41 0.95 -6.63
N VAL A 82 20.96 0.05 -7.44
CA VAL A 82 20.24 -0.59 -8.55
C VAL A 82 20.11 -2.09 -8.25
N TYR A 83 18.89 -2.56 -8.20
CA TYR A 83 18.59 -3.97 -8.01
C TYR A 83 18.09 -4.55 -9.33
N LYS A 84 18.64 -5.69 -9.74
CA LYS A 84 18.10 -6.43 -10.86
C LYS A 84 16.83 -7.19 -10.43
N ASN A 85 15.77 -6.98 -11.18
CA ASN A 85 14.67 -7.93 -11.15
C ASN A 85 15.08 -9.11 -12.06
N GLU A 86 15.38 -10.25 -11.48
CA GLU A 86 15.88 -11.42 -12.22
C GLU A 86 14.84 -12.01 -13.17
N MET A 87 13.59 -11.64 -13.02
CA MET A 87 12.48 -12.09 -13.88
C MET A 87 11.44 -10.96 -13.98
N ASN A 88 10.91 -10.72 -15.18
CA ASN A 88 9.74 -9.86 -15.41
C ASN A 88 8.47 -10.50 -14.79
N ALA A 89 8.54 -10.83 -13.49
CA ALA A 89 7.54 -11.56 -12.76
C ALA A 89 7.46 -11.03 -11.32
N ASN A 90 6.35 -11.30 -10.66
CA ASN A 90 6.21 -11.01 -9.24
C ASN A 90 7.23 -11.81 -8.39
N PRO A 91 7.73 -11.22 -7.30
CA PRO A 91 7.42 -9.87 -6.80
C PRO A 91 8.14 -8.78 -7.60
N ILE A 92 7.55 -7.56 -7.62
CA ILE A 92 8.21 -6.36 -8.19
C ILE A 92 9.58 -6.14 -7.53
N SER A 93 9.63 -6.26 -6.21
CA SER A 93 10.86 -6.17 -5.43
C SER A 93 10.99 -7.35 -4.47
N PRO A 94 12.11 -8.07 -4.49
CA PRO A 94 12.39 -9.11 -3.50
C PRO A 94 12.89 -8.56 -2.16
N ASN A 95 13.25 -7.27 -2.11
CA ASN A 95 13.97 -6.67 -0.96
C ASN A 95 13.17 -5.57 -0.24
N ILE A 96 12.07 -5.10 -0.84
CA ILE A 96 11.24 -4.04 -0.29
C ILE A 96 9.81 -4.55 -0.24
N PHE A 97 9.26 -4.58 0.96
CA PHE A 97 7.89 -5.02 1.19
C PHE A 97 6.93 -3.88 0.85
N CYS A 98 5.84 -4.21 0.16
CA CYS A 98 4.81 -3.28 -0.24
C CYS A 98 3.47 -4.03 -0.18
N ALA A 99 2.95 -4.20 1.05
CA ALA A 99 1.69 -4.91 1.26
C ALA A 99 0.49 -4.00 0.99
N ASP A 100 -0.65 -4.61 0.67
CA ASP A 100 -1.94 -3.94 0.41
C ASP A 100 -1.81 -2.73 -0.52
N PRO A 101 -1.23 -2.91 -1.74
CA PRO A 101 -0.87 -1.77 -2.57
C PRO A 101 -2.08 -1.11 -3.21
N THR A 102 -2.02 0.21 -3.31
CA THR A 102 -2.88 1.06 -4.12
C THR A 102 -2.07 1.77 -5.19
N ALA A 103 -2.70 2.30 -6.24
CA ALA A 103 -1.98 2.96 -7.31
C ALA A 103 -2.73 4.14 -7.90
N VAL A 104 -1.98 5.12 -8.41
CA VAL A 104 -2.49 6.26 -9.17
C VAL A 104 -1.63 6.51 -10.40
N GLU A 105 -2.26 6.85 -11.51
CA GLU A 105 -1.57 7.35 -12.70
C GLU A 105 -1.44 8.86 -12.63
N TYR A 106 -0.25 9.37 -12.90
CA TYR A 106 0.00 10.78 -13.01
C TYR A 106 1.09 11.06 -14.04
N ASP A 107 0.80 11.93 -14.98
CA ASP A 107 1.70 12.37 -16.06
C ASP A 107 2.32 11.20 -16.85
N GLY A 108 1.52 10.16 -17.13
CA GLY A 108 1.92 8.98 -17.89
C GLY A 108 2.74 7.96 -17.09
N ARG A 109 2.90 8.15 -15.79
CA ARG A 109 3.62 7.27 -14.86
C ARG A 109 2.66 6.68 -13.83
N LEU A 110 2.81 5.40 -13.54
CA LEU A 110 2.09 4.73 -12.45
C LEU A 110 2.89 4.86 -11.16
N TYR A 111 2.23 5.33 -10.10
CA TYR A 111 2.76 5.38 -8.74
C TYR A 111 2.03 4.35 -7.89
N VAL A 112 2.77 3.54 -7.15
CA VAL A 112 2.25 2.47 -6.29
C VAL A 112 2.68 2.75 -4.85
N TYR A 113 1.72 2.68 -3.94
CA TYR A 113 1.91 2.88 -2.51
C TYR A 113 1.50 1.62 -1.78
N GLY A 114 2.21 1.26 -0.73
CA GLY A 114 1.84 0.10 0.07
C GLY A 114 2.35 0.19 1.49
N THR A 115 1.83 -0.69 2.32
CA THR A 115 2.24 -0.86 3.71
C THR A 115 3.69 -1.30 3.80
N ASN A 116 4.49 -0.66 4.66
CA ASN A 116 5.88 -1.03 4.88
C ASN A 116 6.00 -2.13 5.95
N ASP A 117 5.68 -3.36 5.59
CA ASP A 117 5.79 -4.51 6.49
C ASP A 117 7.21 -4.78 7.00
N GLN A 118 8.23 -4.28 6.29
CA GLN A 118 9.61 -4.38 6.72
C GLN A 118 9.86 -3.71 8.09
N GLN A 119 9.08 -2.68 8.42
CA GLN A 119 9.24 -1.94 9.67
C GLN A 119 9.05 -2.81 10.91
N GLN A 120 8.23 -3.86 10.85
CA GLN A 120 8.10 -4.85 11.93
C GLN A 120 9.42 -5.55 12.23
N ALA A 121 10.16 -5.95 11.18
CA ALA A 121 11.42 -6.65 11.33
C ALA A 121 12.54 -5.70 11.81
N GLU A 122 12.49 -4.43 11.42
CA GLU A 122 13.45 -3.40 11.83
C GLU A 122 13.38 -3.12 13.34
N GLU A 123 12.18 -3.12 13.92
CA GLU A 123 11.98 -2.95 15.36
C GLU A 123 12.34 -4.20 16.18
N GLY A 124 12.79 -5.27 15.54
CA GLY A 124 13.26 -6.50 16.19
C GLY A 124 12.15 -7.25 16.93
N THR A 125 10.93 -7.06 16.58
CA THR A 125 9.74 -7.61 17.23
C THR A 125 9.20 -8.82 16.49
N LYS A 126 8.22 -9.46 17.08
CA LYS A 126 7.41 -10.46 16.41
C LYS A 126 6.50 -9.77 15.40
N ASN A 127 5.96 -10.53 14.47
CA ASN A 127 4.93 -10.10 13.54
C ASN A 127 3.66 -9.67 14.31
N ASP A 128 3.53 -8.41 14.66
CA ASP A 128 2.39 -7.87 15.40
C ASP A 128 1.80 -6.58 14.81
N TYR A 129 2.29 -6.14 13.65
CA TYR A 129 1.85 -4.96 12.90
C TYR A 129 1.86 -3.63 13.66
N ALA A 130 2.04 -3.64 14.99
CA ALA A 130 1.94 -2.47 15.85
C ALA A 130 2.99 -1.38 15.55
N TYR A 131 4.09 -1.77 14.91
CA TYR A 131 5.21 -0.87 14.62
C TYR A 131 5.16 -0.23 13.24
N ILE A 132 4.22 -0.65 12.39
CA ILE A 132 4.13 -0.12 11.02
C ILE A 132 3.49 1.27 11.04
N LYS A 133 4.29 2.30 10.77
CA LYS A 133 3.90 3.71 10.74
C LYS A 133 4.39 4.43 9.48
N SER A 134 4.84 3.67 8.50
CA SER A 134 5.31 4.20 7.22
C SER A 134 4.73 3.42 6.05
N LEU A 135 4.67 4.07 4.92
CA LEU A 135 4.30 3.48 3.63
C LEU A 135 5.52 3.51 2.71
N VAL A 136 5.52 2.71 1.66
CA VAL A 136 6.55 2.70 0.61
C VAL A 136 5.96 3.19 -0.70
N VAL A 137 6.81 3.79 -1.55
CA VAL A 137 6.38 4.33 -2.84
C VAL A 137 7.28 3.80 -3.96
N PHE A 138 6.65 3.28 -4.99
CA PHE A 138 7.29 2.91 -6.25
C PHE A 138 6.65 3.65 -7.42
N SER A 139 7.38 3.78 -8.53
CA SER A 139 6.78 4.22 -9.78
C SER A 139 7.37 3.51 -10.99
N THR A 140 6.62 3.52 -12.10
CA THR A 140 7.03 2.91 -13.36
C THR A 140 6.36 3.58 -14.55
N ASP A 141 7.04 3.60 -15.71
CA ASP A 141 6.48 4.04 -16.99
C ASP A 141 6.08 2.85 -17.88
N ASP A 142 6.61 1.67 -17.61
CA ASP A 142 6.52 0.52 -18.50
C ASP A 142 6.09 -0.80 -17.81
N MET A 143 5.86 -0.78 -16.49
CA MET A 143 5.51 -1.93 -15.64
C MET A 143 6.62 -3.00 -15.56
N VAL A 144 7.81 -2.72 -16.08
CA VAL A 144 8.97 -3.60 -16.12
C VAL A 144 10.09 -3.04 -15.26
N ASN A 145 10.37 -1.76 -15.45
CA ASN A 145 11.40 -1.02 -14.73
C ASN A 145 10.74 -0.14 -13.67
N TRP A 146 11.29 -0.17 -12.47
CA TRP A 146 10.69 0.48 -11.32
C TRP A 146 11.66 1.45 -10.64
N ILE A 147 11.12 2.52 -10.10
CA ILE A 147 11.85 3.43 -9.22
C ILE A 147 11.25 3.27 -7.83
N TYR A 148 12.08 2.97 -6.84
CA TYR A 148 11.71 3.04 -5.44
C TYR A 148 12.03 4.45 -4.91
N HIS A 149 11.01 5.15 -4.42
CA HIS A 149 11.12 6.53 -3.95
C HIS A 149 11.39 6.64 -2.45
N GLY A 150 11.49 5.51 -1.75
CA GLY A 150 11.67 5.50 -0.31
C GLY A 150 10.35 5.37 0.45
N ARG A 151 10.35 5.89 1.66
CA ARG A 151 9.24 5.78 2.61
C ARG A 151 8.53 7.11 2.77
N ILE A 152 7.23 7.03 3.01
CA ILE A 152 6.45 8.12 3.59
C ILE A 152 6.36 7.81 5.09
N GLU A 153 7.05 8.59 5.90
CA GLU A 153 7.08 8.43 7.36
C GLU A 153 5.79 9.04 7.96
N VAL A 154 4.67 8.34 7.78
CA VAL A 154 3.34 8.83 8.18
C VAL A 154 3.28 9.14 9.66
N GLY A 155 3.99 8.37 10.51
CA GLY A 155 4.06 8.64 11.94
C GLY A 155 4.75 9.95 12.32
N GLU A 156 5.62 10.49 11.46
CA GLU A 156 6.24 11.81 11.64
C GLU A 156 5.31 12.93 11.14
N ILE A 157 4.59 12.67 10.04
CA ILE A 157 3.67 13.62 9.40
C ILE A 157 2.41 13.80 10.26
N ALA A 158 1.87 12.70 10.79
CA ALA A 158 0.64 12.61 11.58
C ALA A 158 0.92 11.95 12.95
N PRO A 159 1.52 12.66 13.93
CA PRO A 159 1.97 12.08 15.20
C PRO A 159 0.88 11.46 16.07
N TRP A 160 -0.38 11.70 15.76
CA TRP A 160 -1.54 11.15 16.47
C TRP A 160 -1.83 9.67 16.10
N ILE A 161 -1.23 9.13 15.04
CA ILE A 161 -1.52 7.79 14.60
C ILE A 161 -0.88 6.70 15.46
N ASN A 162 -1.51 5.55 15.49
CA ASN A 162 -0.92 4.32 16.00
C ASN A 162 -0.23 3.53 14.88
N ASN A 163 -0.84 3.50 13.70
CA ASN A 163 -0.37 2.73 12.55
C ASN A 163 -0.65 3.46 11.23
N SER A 164 0.02 3.01 10.14
CA SER A 164 -0.34 3.36 8.78
C SER A 164 -0.31 2.10 7.91
N TRP A 165 -1.48 1.49 7.73
CA TRP A 165 -1.65 0.26 6.94
C TRP A 165 -2.54 0.50 5.74
N ALA A 166 -2.55 -0.44 4.80
CA ALA A 166 -3.48 -0.57 3.70
C ALA A 166 -3.91 0.79 3.11
N PRO A 167 -3.02 1.47 2.38
CA PRO A 167 -3.32 2.77 1.81
C PRO A 167 -4.30 2.68 0.65
N SER A 168 -5.07 3.75 0.41
CA SER A 168 -5.82 3.97 -0.82
C SER A 168 -5.64 5.40 -1.29
N ILE A 169 -5.35 5.61 -2.59
CA ILE A 169 -5.00 6.90 -3.14
C ILE A 169 -5.97 7.36 -4.21
N ALA A 170 -6.31 8.64 -4.18
CA ALA A 170 -6.98 9.33 -5.27
C ALA A 170 -6.26 10.64 -5.59
N SER A 171 -6.41 11.09 -6.83
CA SER A 171 -5.91 12.39 -7.25
C SER A 171 -6.92 13.12 -8.11
N ARG A 172 -6.91 14.45 -8.05
CA ARG A 172 -7.70 15.29 -8.94
C ARG A 172 -7.10 16.68 -9.05
N VAL A 173 -7.41 17.38 -10.15
CA VAL A 173 -7.06 18.79 -10.29
C VAL A 173 -8.03 19.64 -9.47
N GLU A 174 -7.50 20.48 -8.58
CA GLU A 174 -8.29 21.37 -7.72
C GLU A 174 -8.44 22.78 -8.32
N ASP A 175 -9.16 23.64 -7.60
CA ASP A 175 -9.47 25.01 -8.05
C ASP A 175 -8.21 25.89 -8.21
N ASP A 176 -7.08 25.53 -7.61
CA ASP A 176 -5.78 26.19 -7.78
C ASP A 176 -5.03 25.79 -9.06
N GLY A 177 -5.60 24.84 -9.82
CA GLY A 177 -5.03 24.32 -11.06
C GLY A 177 -3.92 23.27 -10.86
N LEU A 178 -3.65 22.87 -9.63
CA LEU A 178 -2.68 21.80 -9.31
C LEU A 178 -3.41 20.47 -9.14
N THR A 179 -2.70 19.39 -9.44
CA THR A 179 -3.15 18.06 -9.04
C THR A 179 -2.86 17.85 -7.56
N HIS A 180 -3.90 17.53 -6.80
CA HIS A 180 -3.80 17.15 -5.41
C HIS A 180 -3.95 15.64 -5.28
N PHE A 181 -3.13 15.05 -4.43
CA PHE A 181 -3.12 13.65 -4.07
C PHE A 181 -3.64 13.51 -2.64
N TYR A 182 -4.57 12.58 -2.46
CA TYR A 182 -5.20 12.25 -1.18
C TYR A 182 -4.90 10.79 -0.88
N LEU A 183 -4.00 10.55 0.08
CA LEU A 183 -3.58 9.22 0.48
C LEU A 183 -4.23 8.87 1.82
N TYR A 184 -5.26 8.05 1.74
CA TYR A 184 -5.95 7.51 2.91
C TYR A 184 -5.19 6.29 3.41
N PHE A 185 -5.23 6.04 4.71
CA PHE A 185 -4.57 4.90 5.33
C PHE A 185 -5.31 4.43 6.58
N SER A 186 -5.16 3.17 6.91
CA SER A 186 -5.70 2.58 8.14
C SER A 186 -4.86 2.99 9.35
N ASN A 187 -5.48 3.59 10.36
CA ASN A 187 -4.87 3.76 11.67
C ASN A 187 -5.12 2.51 12.53
N GLY A 188 -4.60 1.37 12.09
CA GLY A 188 -5.00 0.07 12.60
C GLY A 188 -6.51 -0.14 12.46
N GLY A 189 -7.11 -0.94 13.33
CA GLY A 189 -8.57 -1.09 13.38
C GLY A 189 -9.33 0.09 14.01
N ALA A 190 -8.64 1.20 14.33
CA ALA A 190 -9.23 2.32 15.08
C ALA A 190 -9.81 3.43 14.19
N GLY A 191 -9.49 3.45 12.90
CA GLY A 191 -9.99 4.49 12.01
C GLY A 191 -9.18 4.64 10.73
N VAL A 192 -9.49 5.70 9.97
CA VAL A 192 -8.84 6.09 8.73
C VAL A 192 -8.28 7.49 8.87
N GLY A 193 -7.00 7.64 8.51
CA GLY A 193 -6.35 8.94 8.34
C GLY A 193 -6.23 9.32 6.87
N VAL A 194 -5.87 10.57 6.61
CA VAL A 194 -5.58 11.07 5.27
C VAL A 194 -4.42 12.06 5.31
N ILE A 195 -3.48 11.90 4.40
CA ILE A 195 -2.41 12.86 4.14
C ILE A 195 -2.49 13.35 2.69
N THR A 196 -2.01 14.56 2.45
CA THR A 196 -2.15 15.21 1.14
C THR A 196 -0.81 15.74 0.62
N SER A 197 -0.70 15.81 -0.70
CA SER A 197 0.44 16.42 -1.40
C SER A 197 -0.02 16.95 -2.77
N THR A 198 0.79 17.80 -3.38
CA THR A 198 0.67 18.18 -4.80
C THR A 198 1.68 17.48 -5.70
N ASP A 199 2.48 16.58 -5.13
CA ASP A 199 3.44 15.73 -5.85
C ASP A 199 3.24 14.28 -5.41
N PRO A 200 3.21 13.29 -6.31
CA PRO A 200 2.92 11.90 -5.96
C PRO A 200 3.95 11.27 -5.01
N VAL A 201 5.15 11.84 -4.90
CA VAL A 201 6.17 11.36 -3.95
C VAL A 201 6.33 12.27 -2.72
N GLY A 202 5.51 13.31 -2.61
CA GLY A 202 5.54 14.27 -1.50
C GLY A 202 6.29 15.57 -1.82
N PRO A 203 6.50 16.45 -0.83
CA PRO A 203 6.26 16.25 0.59
C PRO A 203 4.77 16.12 0.95
N TRP A 204 4.48 15.23 1.88
CA TRP A 204 3.13 14.98 2.39
C TRP A 204 2.85 15.81 3.64
N THR A 205 1.59 16.17 3.83
CA THR A 205 1.12 16.91 5.00
C THR A 205 -0.13 16.27 5.59
N ASP A 206 -0.33 16.42 6.88
CA ASP A 206 -1.56 16.04 7.59
C ASP A 206 -2.47 17.28 7.67
N PRO A 207 -3.53 17.36 6.86
CA PRO A 207 -4.39 18.54 6.83
C PRO A 207 -5.37 18.62 7.99
N LEU A 208 -5.65 17.49 8.67
CA LEU A 208 -6.68 17.41 9.71
C LEU A 208 -6.09 17.44 11.12
N GLY A 209 -4.91 16.87 11.34
CA GLY A 209 -4.32 16.68 12.66
C GLY A 209 -5.07 15.65 13.53
N GLU A 210 -6.02 14.91 12.94
CA GLU A 210 -6.88 13.94 13.59
C GLU A 210 -7.42 12.92 12.55
N PRO A 211 -7.95 11.76 12.96
CA PRO A 211 -8.52 10.80 12.04
C PRO A 211 -9.76 11.36 11.32
N LEU A 212 -9.88 11.10 10.03
CA LEU A 212 -11.09 11.37 9.23
C LEU A 212 -12.24 10.44 9.64
N VAL A 213 -11.92 9.17 9.91
CA VAL A 213 -12.86 8.16 10.44
C VAL A 213 -12.28 7.63 11.74
N TYR A 214 -13.11 7.52 12.77
CA TYR A 214 -12.70 6.97 14.07
C TYR A 214 -13.75 6.00 14.62
N GLN A 215 -13.30 5.10 15.47
CA GLN A 215 -14.15 4.10 16.12
C GLN A 215 -15.28 4.76 16.91
N ASN A 216 -16.49 4.22 16.81
CA ASN A 216 -17.71 4.76 17.43
C ASN A 216 -18.19 6.13 16.88
N MET A 217 -17.69 6.55 15.72
CA MET A 217 -18.27 7.68 15.01
C MET A 217 -19.76 7.41 14.69
N PRO A 218 -20.66 8.41 14.80
CA PRO A 218 -22.07 8.22 14.47
C PRO A 218 -22.25 7.64 13.04
N GLY A 219 -23.11 6.64 12.89
CA GLY A 219 -23.34 5.93 11.63
C GLY A 219 -22.43 4.71 11.42
N LEU A 220 -21.49 4.45 12.32
CA LEU A 220 -20.61 3.27 12.25
C LEU A 220 -21.07 2.11 13.13
N GLU A 221 -22.35 2.10 13.54
CA GLU A 221 -22.94 0.98 14.25
C GLU A 221 -22.77 -0.29 13.36
N ASN A 222 -22.30 -1.36 13.93
CA ASN A 222 -21.96 -2.62 13.27
C ASN A 222 -20.71 -2.58 12.35
N CYS A 223 -19.84 -1.59 12.51
CA CYS A 223 -18.50 -1.58 11.91
C CYS A 223 -17.46 -1.70 13.04
N PRO A 224 -17.06 -2.91 13.43
CA PRO A 224 -16.20 -3.10 14.62
C PRO A 224 -14.79 -2.55 14.42
N ALA A 225 -14.29 -2.55 13.18
CA ALA A 225 -13.01 -2.00 12.81
C ALA A 225 -13.16 -1.14 11.55
N PRO A 226 -13.28 0.19 11.66
CA PRO A 226 -13.34 1.08 10.50
C PRO A 226 -11.94 1.33 9.95
N PHE A 227 -11.44 0.41 9.12
CA PHE A 227 -10.12 0.45 8.51
C PHE A 227 -10.17 -0.02 7.05
N ASP A 228 -9.05 -0.20 6.38
CA ASP A 228 -8.91 -0.56 4.96
C ASP A 228 -9.74 0.35 4.05
N PRO A 229 -9.32 1.62 3.93
CA PRO A 229 -10.01 2.56 3.07
C PRO A 229 -9.91 2.18 1.60
N GLY A 230 -11.01 2.35 0.87
CA GLY A 230 -11.02 2.30 -0.58
C GLY A 230 -11.62 3.58 -1.12
N VAL A 231 -10.84 4.38 -1.84
CA VAL A 231 -11.26 5.68 -2.39
C VAL A 231 -11.37 5.65 -3.90
N CYS A 232 -12.40 6.24 -4.46
CA CYS A 232 -12.46 6.56 -5.88
C CYS A 232 -13.08 7.94 -6.13
N ILE A 233 -12.81 8.47 -7.32
CA ILE A 233 -13.45 9.67 -7.82
C ILE A 233 -14.22 9.28 -9.10
N ASP A 234 -15.53 9.61 -9.15
CA ASP A 234 -16.36 9.28 -10.30
C ASP A 234 -16.20 10.31 -11.44
N GLU A 235 -16.92 10.08 -12.55
CA GLU A 235 -16.89 10.94 -13.74
C GLU A 235 -17.39 12.38 -13.49
N ASN A 236 -18.12 12.62 -12.39
CA ASN A 236 -18.61 13.92 -11.99
C ASN A 236 -17.64 14.62 -11.02
N GLY A 237 -16.48 14.02 -10.73
CA GLY A 237 -15.50 14.51 -9.79
C GLY A 237 -15.89 14.32 -8.32
N VAL A 238 -16.88 13.45 -8.04
CA VAL A 238 -17.33 13.15 -6.69
C VAL A 238 -16.44 12.07 -6.08
N GLY A 239 -15.85 12.38 -4.93
CA GLY A 239 -15.09 11.42 -4.14
C GLY A 239 -16.01 10.50 -3.32
N TRP A 240 -15.66 9.23 -3.27
CA TRP A 240 -16.32 8.21 -2.45
C TRP A 240 -15.28 7.48 -1.65
N LEU A 241 -15.58 7.23 -0.37
CA LEU A 241 -14.71 6.46 0.52
C LEU A 241 -15.49 5.28 1.10
N SER A 242 -14.97 4.08 0.89
CA SER A 242 -15.41 2.86 1.56
C SER A 242 -14.38 2.45 2.61
N PHE A 243 -14.79 1.74 3.64
CA PHE A 243 -13.93 1.16 4.68
C PHE A 243 -14.69 0.15 5.52
N GLY A 244 -13.98 -0.68 6.26
CA GLY A 244 -14.55 -1.60 7.23
C GLY A 244 -13.75 -2.88 7.37
N GLY A 245 -13.93 -3.55 8.51
CA GLY A 245 -13.30 -4.84 8.76
C GLY A 245 -13.91 -5.60 9.93
N GLY A 246 -13.61 -6.88 9.98
CA GLY A 246 -14.06 -7.81 10.99
C GLY A 246 -15.33 -8.58 10.61
N THR A 247 -15.87 -9.33 11.57
CA THR A 247 -17.03 -10.20 11.38
C THR A 247 -18.29 -9.61 12.03
N PRO A 248 -19.49 -9.85 11.46
CA PRO A 248 -20.73 -9.38 12.04
C PRO A 248 -20.97 -9.96 13.44
N ALA A 249 -21.40 -9.11 14.39
CA ALA A 249 -21.66 -9.53 15.76
C ALA A 249 -22.79 -10.58 15.89
N ASP A 250 -23.71 -10.62 14.93
CA ASP A 250 -24.80 -11.61 14.85
C ASP A 250 -24.41 -12.91 14.13
N GLY A 251 -23.14 -12.97 13.64
CA GLY A 251 -22.62 -14.13 12.89
C GLY A 251 -23.20 -14.30 11.49
N ASN A 252 -23.97 -13.34 10.97
CA ASN A 252 -24.55 -13.41 9.63
C ASN A 252 -23.57 -12.93 8.57
N THR A 253 -22.56 -13.76 8.28
CA THR A 253 -21.52 -13.44 7.29
C THR A 253 -22.05 -13.37 5.87
N MET A 254 -23.11 -14.12 5.52
CA MET A 254 -23.73 -14.10 4.20
C MET A 254 -24.32 -12.71 3.84
N HIS A 255 -24.74 -11.94 4.82
CA HIS A 255 -25.26 -10.60 4.67
C HIS A 255 -24.51 -9.62 5.58
N SER A 256 -23.18 -9.67 5.48
CA SER A 256 -22.33 -8.73 6.20
C SER A 256 -22.65 -7.30 5.76
N LYS A 257 -23.00 -6.46 6.71
CA LYS A 257 -23.25 -5.04 6.53
C LYS A 257 -22.19 -4.20 7.26
N ILE A 258 -21.02 -4.81 7.48
CA ILE A 258 -19.87 -4.17 8.12
C ILE A 258 -19.31 -3.06 7.26
N PRO A 259 -19.02 -3.28 5.95
CA PRO A 259 -18.40 -2.23 5.17
C PRO A 259 -19.34 -1.04 5.03
N LYS A 260 -18.76 0.13 5.12
CA LYS A 260 -19.43 1.42 4.96
C LYS A 260 -18.91 2.13 3.73
N ILE A 261 -19.77 2.93 3.15
CA ILE A 261 -19.42 3.88 2.11
C ILE A 261 -20.08 5.22 2.37
N ALA A 262 -19.39 6.30 2.09
CA ALA A 262 -19.94 7.65 2.12
C ALA A 262 -19.35 8.50 1.01
N LYS A 263 -20.11 9.51 0.61
CA LYS A 263 -19.64 10.56 -0.27
C LYS A 263 -18.72 11.49 0.52
N LEU A 264 -17.53 11.72 -0.02
CA LEU A 264 -16.61 12.72 0.49
C LEU A 264 -17.10 14.13 0.20
N GLY A 265 -16.75 15.06 1.07
CA GLY A 265 -16.90 16.47 0.83
C GLY A 265 -16.08 16.94 -0.36
N LYS A 266 -16.37 18.15 -0.85
CA LYS A 266 -15.61 18.74 -1.96
C LYS A 266 -14.13 18.88 -1.67
N ASP A 267 -13.75 18.96 -0.40
CA ASP A 267 -12.37 19.04 0.08
C ASP A 267 -11.64 17.69 0.14
N MET A 268 -12.35 16.57 -0.07
CA MET A 268 -11.86 15.20 0.12
C MET A 268 -11.40 14.89 1.57
N LEU A 269 -11.70 15.77 2.51
CA LEU A 269 -11.25 15.73 3.91
C LEU A 269 -12.41 15.72 4.91
N SER A 270 -13.62 15.64 4.41
CA SER A 270 -14.88 15.60 5.17
C SER A 270 -15.89 14.68 4.47
N PHE A 271 -17.05 14.47 5.08
CA PHE A 271 -18.15 13.72 4.48
C PHE A 271 -19.33 14.63 4.13
N ASP A 272 -19.91 14.42 2.92
CA ASP A 272 -21.07 15.12 2.39
C ASP A 272 -22.33 14.21 2.35
N SER A 273 -22.26 13.06 2.99
CA SER A 273 -23.38 12.14 3.17
C SER A 273 -23.25 11.35 4.47
N GLU A 274 -24.34 10.71 4.88
CA GLU A 274 -24.29 9.69 5.92
C GLU A 274 -23.61 8.43 5.40
N PHE A 275 -23.12 7.58 6.34
CA PHE A 275 -22.55 6.28 6.03
C PHE A 275 -23.64 5.28 5.65
N VAL A 276 -23.46 4.62 4.52
CA VAL A 276 -24.33 3.54 4.05
C VAL A 276 -23.60 2.21 4.18
N SER A 277 -24.28 1.20 4.73
CA SER A 277 -23.75 -0.16 4.78
C SER A 277 -23.81 -0.81 3.41
N ILE A 278 -22.72 -1.44 3.00
CA ILE A 278 -22.65 -2.29 1.81
C ILE A 278 -23.03 -3.73 2.27
N ASP A 279 -23.98 -4.37 1.61
CA ASP A 279 -24.29 -5.78 1.84
C ASP A 279 -23.30 -6.64 1.03
N ALA A 280 -22.15 -6.95 1.65
CA ALA A 280 -21.05 -7.68 1.05
C ALA A 280 -20.97 -9.10 1.62
N PRO A 281 -21.37 -10.13 0.87
CA PRO A 281 -21.38 -11.51 1.36
C PRO A 281 -19.97 -11.97 1.79
N TYR A 282 -19.89 -12.56 2.99
CA TYR A 282 -18.62 -13.08 3.56
C TYR A 282 -17.51 -12.02 3.68
N PHE A 283 -17.85 -10.76 3.76
CA PHE A 283 -16.88 -9.69 3.92
C PHE A 283 -16.07 -9.87 5.21
N PHE A 284 -14.74 -9.70 5.08
CA PHE A 284 -13.81 -9.69 6.19
C PHE A 284 -13.05 -8.37 6.27
N GLU A 285 -12.33 -7.95 5.21
CA GLU A 285 -11.50 -6.75 5.17
C GLU A 285 -11.11 -6.37 3.73
N ALA A 286 -10.09 -5.53 3.56
CA ALA A 286 -9.46 -5.15 2.30
C ALA A 286 -10.43 -4.48 1.32
N SER A 287 -11.17 -3.48 1.81
CA SER A 287 -12.04 -2.64 0.99
C SER A 287 -11.26 -1.92 -0.10
N GLU A 288 -11.67 -2.07 -1.36
CA GLU A 288 -11.18 -1.24 -2.45
C GLU A 288 -12.35 -0.85 -3.35
N LEU A 289 -12.38 0.41 -3.77
CA LEU A 289 -13.44 0.96 -4.59
C LEU A 289 -12.85 1.55 -5.88
N ASN A 290 -13.34 1.09 -7.02
CA ASN A 290 -12.93 1.56 -8.32
C ASN A 290 -14.15 2.06 -9.12
N TYR A 291 -13.97 3.12 -9.90
CA TYR A 291 -14.95 3.60 -10.87
C TYR A 291 -14.39 3.45 -12.28
N ILE A 292 -15.01 2.57 -13.08
CA ILE A 292 -14.53 2.22 -14.41
C ILE A 292 -15.72 2.22 -15.38
N ASP A 293 -15.64 3.00 -16.44
CA ASP A 293 -16.66 3.06 -17.51
C ASP A 293 -18.11 3.22 -17.00
N GLY A 294 -18.31 4.09 -16.00
CA GLY A 294 -19.64 4.37 -15.44
C GLY A 294 -20.12 3.37 -14.39
N VAL A 295 -19.26 2.43 -13.97
CA VAL A 295 -19.61 1.37 -13.03
C VAL A 295 -18.69 1.43 -11.82
N TYR A 296 -19.27 1.33 -10.61
CA TYR A 296 -18.52 1.16 -9.38
C TYR A 296 -18.24 -0.32 -9.16
N TYR A 297 -16.98 -0.66 -8.91
CA TYR A 297 -16.51 -1.99 -8.53
C TYR A 297 -16.03 -1.93 -7.10
N TYR A 298 -16.64 -2.73 -6.24
CA TYR A 298 -16.22 -2.90 -4.86
C TYR A 298 -15.60 -4.27 -4.70
N THR A 299 -14.32 -4.31 -4.36
CA THR A 299 -13.57 -5.54 -4.10
C THR A 299 -13.19 -5.64 -2.63
N TYR A 300 -13.10 -6.85 -2.11
CA TYR A 300 -12.82 -7.10 -0.70
C TYR A 300 -12.31 -8.52 -0.47
N CYS A 301 -11.74 -8.78 0.70
CA CYS A 301 -11.35 -10.10 1.16
C CYS A 301 -12.52 -10.79 1.88
N THR A 302 -12.69 -12.09 1.64
CA THR A 302 -13.70 -12.91 2.31
C THR A 302 -13.06 -13.81 3.37
N ASP A 303 -13.81 -14.08 4.47
CA ASP A 303 -13.46 -15.05 5.51
C ASP A 303 -13.76 -16.50 5.06
#